data_95126fb74b9c0e0a0982781eaa6f14a2
#
_entry.id   95126fb74b9c0e0a0982781eaa6f14a2
#
_cell.length_a   1.000
_cell.length_b   1.000
_cell.length_c   1.000
_cell.angle_alpha   90.00
_cell.angle_beta   90.00
_cell.angle_gamma   90.00
#
_symmetry.space_group_name_H-M   'P 1'
#
loop_
_entity.id
_entity.type
_entity.pdbx_description
1 polymer ?
#
loop_
_entity_poly.entity_id
_entity_poly.type
_entity_poly.pdbx_seq_one_letter_code
_entity_poly.pdbx_strand_id
1 'polypeptide(L)'
;MIQPFAVAHLRRELGRWDLTAIGINQVIGGAVFAMPAALAAIVGAWSPFLVAGVGLASMLIALTFGEVASRFDGTGGPYLYTRAAFGRFPAFEVGWMQWFTRVASWASVINVLVAALGFYWPAVTAGPARTALLTVIIAVLALINVLGIRQSAWVVNALTIGKLVPLALFIIVGLTAVDVGALHTGPMPPIGDLSRSALLLIFAFGGYEVIPVPAGESRDPQRTVPFALIMTIAIVTIVLTLAQIVALGTLPGLASSKTPLADASAVIMGASGAAVITLGAVLSTLGNNMGQALSGSRSLFALAENGDVPRVFASVSPGFGTPVVSILFTAAVSLVLATTGSFVGLAAASAVSRLVVYVATCAAAVRLRNPRFAGEVAPPGMTVPLGPVIPILAILIALAILGGATPQQLRAGGYALAAGAVLFLIAVAPWRTV
;
A
#
# COMPACT_ATOMS: atom_id res chain seq x y z
N MET A 1 16.05 41.33 19.29
CA MET A 1 15.47 40.10 19.84
C MET A 1 14.78 39.39 18.66
N ILE A 2 15.45 38.43 18.03
CA ILE A 2 14.88 37.60 16.95
C ILE A 2 14.02 36.59 17.66
N GLN A 3 12.69 36.69 17.50
CA GLN A 3 11.77 35.63 17.97
C GLN A 3 12.20 34.31 17.35
N PRO A 4 12.33 33.21 18.12
CA PRO A 4 12.60 31.92 17.55
C PRO A 4 11.41 31.60 16.63
N PHE A 5 11.68 31.34 15.35
CA PHE A 5 10.67 30.84 14.41
C PHE A 5 9.98 29.65 15.09
N ALA A 6 8.69 29.76 15.33
CA ALA A 6 7.89 28.65 15.84
C ALA A 6 8.11 27.48 14.88
N VAL A 7 8.66 26.38 15.38
CA VAL A 7 8.85 25.16 14.59
C VAL A 7 7.45 24.69 14.23
N ALA A 8 7.09 24.82 12.96
CA ALA A 8 5.78 24.36 12.48
C ALA A 8 5.75 22.83 12.55
N HIS A 9 4.75 22.28 13.22
CA HIS A 9 4.54 20.86 13.35
C HIS A 9 3.45 20.36 12.40
N LEU A 10 3.50 19.08 12.04
CA LEU A 10 2.42 18.42 11.31
C LEU A 10 1.12 18.49 12.13
N ARG A 11 0.00 18.71 11.45
CA ARG A 11 -1.32 18.81 12.10
C ARG A 11 -1.87 17.42 12.40
N ARG A 12 -2.32 17.16 13.63
CA ARG A 12 -2.95 15.90 14.06
C ARG A 12 -4.46 15.91 13.78
N GLU A 13 -4.86 15.59 12.57
CA GLU A 13 -6.27 15.65 12.13
C GLU A 13 -6.87 14.28 11.76
N LEU A 14 -6.03 13.26 11.48
CA LEU A 14 -6.49 11.95 11.05
C LEU A 14 -7.16 11.16 12.20
N GLY A 15 -8.35 10.65 11.92
CA GLY A 15 -9.05 9.69 12.77
C GLY A 15 -8.79 8.23 12.35
N ARG A 16 -9.33 7.30 13.14
CA ARG A 16 -9.17 5.86 12.87
C ARG A 16 -9.75 5.43 11.51
N TRP A 17 -10.87 6.01 11.09
CA TRP A 17 -11.50 5.68 9.82
C TRP A 17 -10.78 6.31 8.62
N ASP A 18 -10.14 7.48 8.80
CA ASP A 18 -9.30 8.08 7.77
C ASP A 18 -8.09 7.19 7.47
N LEU A 19 -7.43 6.68 8.52
CA LEU A 19 -6.33 5.73 8.36
C LEU A 19 -6.80 4.39 7.76
N THR A 20 -7.99 3.90 8.15
CA THR A 20 -8.59 2.70 7.56
C THR A 20 -8.88 2.91 6.07
N ALA A 21 -9.42 4.06 5.69
CA ALA A 21 -9.67 4.39 4.30
C ALA A 21 -8.37 4.50 3.48
N ILE A 22 -7.31 5.08 4.04
CA ILE A 22 -5.97 5.09 3.44
C ILE A 22 -5.51 3.65 3.18
N GLY A 23 -5.64 2.76 4.16
CA GLY A 23 -5.29 1.35 4.03
C GLY A 23 -6.11 0.62 2.96
N ILE A 24 -7.43 0.73 2.99
CA ILE A 24 -8.33 0.13 1.99
C ILE A 24 -7.97 0.65 0.58
N ASN A 25 -7.71 1.95 0.44
CA ASN A 25 -7.32 2.53 -0.83
C ASN A 25 -6.00 1.97 -1.37
N GLN A 26 -5.07 1.63 -0.49
CA GLN A 26 -3.78 1.10 -0.90
C GLN A 26 -3.85 -0.39 -1.25
N VAL A 27 -4.67 -1.17 -0.54
CA VAL A 27 -4.83 -2.61 -0.81
C VAL A 27 -5.77 -2.83 -1.99
N ILE A 28 -6.97 -2.25 -1.97
CA ILE A 28 -7.91 -2.35 -3.11
C ILE A 28 -7.47 -1.35 -4.19
N GLY A 29 -6.47 -1.74 -4.98
CA GLY A 29 -6.03 -1.05 -6.19
C GLY A 29 -6.72 -1.58 -7.46
N GLY A 30 -6.23 -1.16 -8.64
CA GLY A 30 -6.75 -1.63 -9.93
C GLY A 30 -6.59 -3.14 -10.16
N ALA A 31 -5.53 -3.74 -9.61
CA ALA A 31 -5.23 -5.17 -9.75
C ALA A 31 -6.35 -6.08 -9.21
N VAL A 32 -7.06 -5.64 -8.17
CA VAL A 32 -8.17 -6.39 -7.55
C VAL A 32 -9.30 -6.67 -8.55
N PHE A 33 -9.54 -5.78 -9.50
CA PHE A 33 -10.59 -5.94 -10.50
C PHE A 33 -10.27 -6.99 -11.56
N ALA A 34 -8.99 -7.35 -11.75
CA ALA A 34 -8.53 -8.37 -12.69
C ALA A 34 -8.24 -9.73 -12.03
N MET A 35 -8.05 -9.73 -10.71
CA MET A 35 -7.60 -10.90 -9.95
C MET A 35 -8.52 -12.12 -10.02
N PRO A 36 -9.87 -11.99 -10.02
CA PRO A 36 -10.75 -13.15 -10.04
C PRO A 36 -10.49 -14.10 -11.21
N ALA A 37 -10.23 -13.57 -12.40
CA ALA A 37 -9.90 -14.38 -13.57
C ALA A 37 -8.57 -15.11 -13.42
N ALA A 38 -7.53 -14.41 -12.95
CA ALA A 38 -6.20 -14.99 -12.76
C ALA A 38 -6.22 -16.14 -11.75
N LEU A 39 -6.98 -16.01 -10.66
CA LEU A 39 -7.13 -17.08 -9.66
C LEU A 39 -7.95 -18.24 -10.20
N ALA A 40 -9.07 -17.96 -10.89
CA ALA A 40 -9.89 -19.00 -11.49
C ALA A 40 -9.12 -19.82 -12.52
N ALA A 41 -8.20 -19.20 -13.28
CA ALA A 41 -7.36 -19.88 -14.25
C ALA A 41 -6.36 -20.86 -13.63
N ILE A 42 -5.90 -20.61 -12.39
CA ILE A 42 -4.87 -21.43 -11.74
C ILE A 42 -5.51 -22.48 -10.83
N VAL A 43 -6.50 -22.10 -10.00
CA VAL A 43 -7.03 -22.95 -8.93
C VAL A 43 -8.56 -23.13 -8.97
N GLY A 44 -9.22 -22.61 -9.99
CA GLY A 44 -10.66 -22.81 -10.19
C GLY A 44 -11.51 -22.44 -8.98
N ALA A 45 -12.40 -23.36 -8.59
CA ALA A 45 -13.33 -23.21 -7.46
C ALA A 45 -12.63 -23.13 -6.07
N TRP A 46 -11.35 -23.44 -5.97
CA TRP A 46 -10.56 -23.25 -4.75
C TRP A 46 -10.18 -21.79 -4.51
N SER A 47 -10.36 -20.90 -5.50
CA SER A 47 -9.92 -19.50 -5.41
C SER A 47 -10.54 -18.72 -4.24
N PRO A 48 -11.84 -18.82 -3.85
CA PRO A 48 -12.35 -18.10 -2.70
C PRO A 48 -11.70 -18.52 -1.37
N PHE A 49 -11.42 -19.81 -1.20
CA PHE A 49 -10.75 -20.32 0.01
C PHE A 49 -9.33 -19.81 0.12
N LEU A 50 -8.62 -19.71 -1.01
CA LEU A 50 -7.28 -19.12 -1.06
C LEU A 50 -7.30 -17.64 -0.75
N VAL A 51 -8.27 -16.87 -1.27
CA VAL A 51 -8.43 -15.44 -0.93
C VAL A 51 -8.62 -15.27 0.58
N ALA A 52 -9.54 -16.04 1.19
CA ALA A 52 -9.78 -15.98 2.62
C ALA A 52 -8.54 -16.41 3.43
N GLY A 53 -7.88 -17.50 3.04
CA GLY A 53 -6.69 -18.02 3.72
C GLY A 53 -5.51 -17.04 3.68
N VAL A 54 -5.26 -16.41 2.54
CA VAL A 54 -4.21 -15.40 2.40
C VAL A 54 -4.59 -14.10 3.13
N GLY A 55 -5.88 -13.74 3.16
CA GLY A 55 -6.37 -12.65 4.00
C GLY A 55 -6.08 -12.89 5.48
N LEU A 56 -6.30 -14.10 5.99
CA LEU A 56 -5.95 -14.48 7.37
C LEU A 56 -4.44 -14.46 7.60
N ALA A 57 -3.63 -14.93 6.64
CA ALA A 57 -2.17 -14.82 6.72
C ALA A 57 -1.70 -13.35 6.77
N SER A 58 -2.30 -12.49 5.95
CA SER A 58 -2.05 -11.03 5.97
C SER A 58 -2.48 -10.40 7.29
N MET A 59 -3.52 -10.92 7.94
CA MET A 59 -3.95 -10.47 9.27
C MET A 59 -2.87 -10.72 10.32
N LEU A 60 -2.12 -11.83 10.27
CA LEU A 60 -1.01 -12.08 11.19
C LEU A 60 0.10 -11.02 11.06
N ILE A 61 0.40 -10.61 9.83
CA ILE A 61 1.35 -9.52 9.59
C ILE A 61 0.79 -8.20 10.11
N ALA A 62 -0.48 -7.87 9.81
CA ALA A 62 -1.13 -6.64 10.25
C ALA A 62 -1.24 -6.54 11.78
N LEU A 63 -1.53 -7.64 12.47
CA LEU A 63 -1.51 -7.72 13.93
C LEU A 63 -0.12 -7.40 14.49
N THR A 64 0.92 -7.97 13.89
CA THR A 64 2.32 -7.70 14.28
C THR A 64 2.69 -6.23 14.08
N PHE A 65 2.29 -5.64 12.94
CA PHE A 65 2.44 -4.21 12.68
C PHE A 65 1.66 -3.36 13.70
N GLY A 66 0.43 -3.78 14.05
CA GLY A 66 -0.41 -3.11 15.05
C GLY A 66 0.24 -3.07 16.42
N GLU A 67 0.81 -4.20 16.87
CA GLU A 67 1.51 -4.26 18.15
C GLU A 67 2.70 -3.30 18.20
N VAL A 68 3.59 -3.36 17.18
CA VAL A 68 4.75 -2.47 17.19
C VAL A 68 4.34 -1.00 17.00
N ALA A 69 3.35 -0.72 16.16
CA ALA A 69 2.85 0.64 15.94
C ALA A 69 2.25 1.26 17.19
N SER A 70 1.63 0.46 18.06
CA SER A 70 1.03 0.93 19.32
C SER A 70 2.04 1.49 20.34
N ARG A 71 3.34 1.37 20.06
CA ARG A 71 4.43 1.92 20.88
C ARG A 71 4.90 3.28 20.41
N PHE A 72 4.46 3.76 19.23
CA PHE A 72 5.00 4.96 18.57
C PHE A 72 3.88 5.94 18.22
N ASP A 73 4.23 7.23 18.22
CA ASP A 73 3.31 8.32 17.90
C ASP A 73 3.85 9.27 16.81
N GLY A 74 5.04 8.99 16.28
CA GLY A 74 5.71 9.79 15.24
C GLY A 74 5.37 9.37 13.82
N THR A 75 5.68 10.25 12.86
CA THR A 75 5.60 9.99 11.42
C THR A 75 6.75 9.10 10.96
N GLY A 76 6.47 8.10 10.10
CA GLY A 76 7.49 7.23 9.51
C GLY A 76 7.22 5.73 9.65
N GLY A 77 6.40 5.30 10.62
CA GLY A 77 5.99 3.91 10.80
C GLY A 77 7.16 2.93 10.85
N PRO A 78 7.27 1.96 9.91
CA PRO A 78 8.32 0.93 9.86
C PRO A 78 9.74 1.44 10.03
N TYR A 79 10.05 2.63 9.51
CA TYR A 79 11.34 3.30 9.71
C TYR A 79 11.63 3.53 11.20
N LEU A 80 10.67 4.10 11.96
CA LEU A 80 10.84 4.38 13.38
C LEU A 80 11.00 3.09 14.20
N TYR A 81 10.21 2.06 13.86
CA TYR A 81 10.26 0.77 14.55
C TYR A 81 11.60 0.09 14.38
N THR A 82 12.11 0.11 13.16
CA THR A 82 13.43 -0.45 12.83
C THR A 82 14.56 0.35 13.50
N ARG A 83 14.41 1.69 13.58
CA ARG A 83 15.38 2.57 14.24
C ARG A 83 15.52 2.25 15.73
N ALA A 84 14.39 2.11 16.41
CA ALA A 84 14.38 1.74 17.83
C ALA A 84 14.93 0.32 18.06
N ALA A 85 14.62 -0.63 17.18
CA ALA A 85 15.03 -2.01 17.34
C ALA A 85 16.49 -2.28 16.94
N PHE A 86 16.97 -1.72 15.83
CA PHE A 86 18.21 -2.13 15.16
C PHE A 86 19.20 -0.98 14.92
N GLY A 87 18.82 0.27 15.25
CA GLY A 87 19.66 1.44 15.06
C GLY A 87 19.56 2.06 13.68
N ARG A 88 20.48 2.99 13.40
CA ARG A 88 20.36 3.98 12.31
C ARG A 88 20.44 3.39 10.92
N PHE A 89 21.42 2.52 10.63
CA PHE A 89 21.63 1.99 9.28
C PHE A 89 20.47 1.08 8.80
N PRO A 90 20.04 0.05 9.56
CA PRO A 90 18.89 -0.75 9.16
C PRO A 90 17.59 0.08 9.03
N ALA A 91 17.42 1.09 9.89
CA ALA A 91 16.30 1.99 9.79
C ALA A 91 16.31 2.83 8.51
N PHE A 92 17.49 3.36 8.15
CA PHE A 92 17.64 4.11 6.90
C PHE A 92 17.25 3.25 5.70
N GLU A 93 17.75 2.01 5.63
CA GLU A 93 17.41 1.09 4.54
C GLU A 93 15.89 0.83 4.46
N VAL A 94 15.23 0.61 5.59
CA VAL A 94 13.77 0.41 5.64
C VAL A 94 13.03 1.67 5.21
N GLY A 95 13.43 2.85 5.69
CA GLY A 95 12.83 4.13 5.32
C GLY A 95 13.02 4.46 3.84
N TRP A 96 14.23 4.20 3.31
CA TRP A 96 14.56 4.34 1.89
C TRP A 96 13.70 3.40 1.02
N MET A 97 13.64 2.09 1.37
CA MET A 97 12.84 1.11 0.66
C MET A 97 11.34 1.45 0.73
N GLN A 98 10.87 1.98 1.86
CA GLN A 98 9.51 2.44 2.02
C GLN A 98 9.20 3.63 1.10
N TRP A 99 10.07 4.65 1.04
CA TRP A 99 9.91 5.78 0.13
C TRP A 99 10.02 5.34 -1.33
N PHE A 100 11.03 4.56 -1.68
CA PHE A 100 11.23 4.02 -3.03
C PHE A 100 10.02 3.21 -3.52
N THR A 101 9.45 2.36 -2.65
CA THR A 101 8.21 1.64 -2.95
C THR A 101 7.09 2.58 -3.34
N ARG A 102 6.94 3.71 -2.63
CA ARG A 102 5.86 4.69 -2.92
C ARG A 102 6.05 5.38 -4.25
N VAL A 103 7.25 5.90 -4.54
CA VAL A 103 7.49 6.58 -5.84
C VAL A 103 7.39 5.62 -7.02
N ALA A 104 7.93 4.40 -6.89
CA ALA A 104 7.85 3.38 -7.93
C ALA A 104 6.40 2.90 -8.15
N SER A 105 5.65 2.65 -7.07
CA SER A 105 4.23 2.29 -7.15
C SER A 105 3.40 3.43 -7.75
N TRP A 106 3.61 4.67 -7.34
CA TRP A 106 2.90 5.82 -7.91
C TRP A 106 3.15 5.92 -9.41
N ALA A 107 4.42 5.89 -9.82
CA ALA A 107 4.80 5.91 -11.23
C ALA A 107 4.20 4.74 -12.03
N SER A 108 4.12 3.55 -11.45
CA SER A 108 3.52 2.37 -12.06
C SER A 108 2.00 2.53 -12.21
N VAL A 109 1.29 2.82 -11.12
CA VAL A 109 -0.18 2.85 -11.08
C VAL A 109 -0.76 4.01 -11.90
N ILE A 110 -0.07 5.16 -11.96
CA ILE A 110 -0.55 6.28 -12.79
C ILE A 110 -0.46 5.95 -14.29
N ASN A 111 0.50 5.13 -14.70
CA ASN A 111 0.57 4.65 -16.09
C ASN A 111 -0.60 3.73 -16.44
N VAL A 112 -1.08 2.91 -15.48
CA VAL A 112 -2.31 2.11 -15.67
C VAL A 112 -3.53 3.02 -15.85
N LEU A 113 -3.62 4.08 -15.07
CA LEU A 113 -4.73 5.06 -15.21
C LEU A 113 -4.72 5.73 -16.59
N VAL A 114 -3.55 6.18 -17.05
CA VAL A 114 -3.42 6.80 -18.38
C VAL A 114 -3.74 5.81 -19.50
N ALA A 115 -3.32 4.56 -19.38
CA ALA A 115 -3.66 3.50 -20.31
C ALA A 115 -5.19 3.24 -20.36
N ALA A 116 -5.84 3.24 -19.21
CA ALA A 116 -7.31 3.10 -19.12
C ALA A 116 -8.05 4.29 -19.75
N LEU A 117 -7.56 5.51 -19.55
CA LEU A 117 -8.10 6.72 -20.19
C LEU A 117 -7.89 6.72 -21.71
N GLY A 118 -6.85 6.03 -22.19
CA GLY A 118 -6.58 5.83 -23.62
C GLY A 118 -7.69 5.12 -24.37
N PHE A 119 -8.54 4.35 -23.68
CA PHE A 119 -9.75 3.78 -24.28
C PHE A 119 -10.71 4.85 -24.80
N TYR A 120 -10.83 5.98 -24.09
CA TYR A 120 -11.69 7.09 -24.46
C TYR A 120 -10.96 8.13 -25.31
N TRP A 121 -9.66 8.33 -25.07
CA TRP A 121 -8.80 9.31 -25.75
C TRP A 121 -7.47 8.68 -26.18
N PRO A 122 -7.41 8.00 -27.32
CA PRO A 122 -6.19 7.32 -27.80
C PRO A 122 -4.96 8.23 -27.85
N ALA A 123 -5.14 9.52 -28.14
CA ALA A 123 -4.05 10.50 -28.23
C ALA A 123 -3.26 10.66 -26.91
N VAL A 124 -3.84 10.34 -25.73
CA VAL A 124 -3.15 10.49 -24.43
C VAL A 124 -2.27 9.29 -24.07
N THR A 125 -2.20 8.27 -24.92
CA THR A 125 -1.41 7.07 -24.61
C THR A 125 0.06 7.18 -25.00
N ALA A 126 0.43 8.17 -25.84
CA ALA A 126 1.78 8.35 -26.36
C ALA A 126 2.17 9.83 -26.52
N GLY A 127 3.46 10.06 -26.72
CA GLY A 127 4.00 11.39 -27.07
C GLY A 127 3.78 12.48 -26.02
N PRO A 128 3.78 13.77 -26.43
CA PRO A 128 3.62 14.91 -25.51
C PRO A 128 2.30 14.92 -24.75
N ALA A 129 1.21 14.44 -25.36
CA ALA A 129 -0.11 14.39 -24.72
C ALA A 129 -0.12 13.45 -23.51
N ARG A 130 0.56 12.29 -23.61
CA ARG A 130 0.74 11.37 -22.47
C ARG A 130 1.50 12.05 -21.33
N THR A 131 2.63 12.69 -21.64
CA THR A 131 3.44 13.38 -20.63
C THR A 131 2.67 14.54 -19.98
N ALA A 132 1.93 15.31 -20.76
CA ALA A 132 1.08 16.39 -20.25
C ALA A 132 0.00 15.85 -19.28
N LEU A 133 -0.70 14.76 -19.63
CA LEU A 133 -1.72 14.16 -18.79
C LEU A 133 -1.12 13.62 -17.49
N LEU A 134 0.01 12.88 -17.54
CA LEU A 134 0.75 12.42 -16.37
C LEU A 134 1.11 13.58 -15.44
N THR A 135 1.65 14.67 -16.02
CA THR A 135 2.04 15.87 -15.26
C THR A 135 0.85 16.52 -14.58
N VAL A 136 -0.26 16.70 -15.30
CA VAL A 136 -1.48 17.30 -14.73
C VAL A 136 -2.02 16.47 -13.57
N ILE A 137 -2.15 15.16 -13.72
CA ILE A 137 -2.69 14.31 -12.66
C ILE A 137 -1.76 14.32 -11.43
N ILE A 138 -0.44 14.16 -11.62
CA ILE A 138 0.52 14.20 -10.51
C ILE A 138 0.51 15.55 -9.82
N ALA A 139 0.45 16.66 -10.59
CA ALA A 139 0.41 18.00 -10.02
C ALA A 139 -0.88 18.25 -9.21
N VAL A 140 -2.03 17.79 -9.68
CA VAL A 140 -3.30 17.90 -8.93
C VAL A 140 -3.24 17.11 -7.63
N LEU A 141 -2.76 15.87 -7.65
CA LEU A 141 -2.62 15.03 -6.45
C LEU A 141 -1.62 15.64 -5.46
N ALA A 142 -0.50 16.18 -5.97
CA ALA A 142 0.49 16.88 -5.14
C ALA A 142 -0.12 18.15 -4.52
N LEU A 143 -0.86 18.96 -5.29
CA LEU A 143 -1.54 20.15 -4.80
C LEU A 143 -2.52 19.83 -3.66
N ILE A 144 -3.38 18.81 -3.82
CA ILE A 144 -4.30 18.36 -2.78
C ILE A 144 -3.52 17.99 -1.51
N ASN A 145 -2.37 17.32 -1.66
CA ASN A 145 -1.52 16.92 -0.55
C ASN A 145 -0.84 18.12 0.13
N VAL A 146 -0.49 19.16 -0.62
CA VAL A 146 0.05 20.43 -0.10
C VAL A 146 -0.98 21.21 0.70
N LEU A 147 -2.23 21.27 0.21
CA LEU A 147 -3.33 22.04 0.84
C LEU A 147 -3.65 21.58 2.26
N GLY A 148 -3.33 20.35 2.63
CA GLY A 148 -3.46 19.87 3.99
C GLY A 148 -3.78 18.39 4.11
N ILE A 149 -3.49 17.83 5.29
CA ILE A 149 -3.78 16.41 5.56
C ILE A 149 -5.28 16.13 5.61
N ARG A 150 -6.09 17.08 6.07
CA ARG A 150 -7.54 16.96 6.13
C ARG A 150 -8.15 16.88 4.72
N GLN A 151 -7.70 17.72 3.80
CA GLN A 151 -8.14 17.72 2.39
C GLN A 151 -7.75 16.40 1.72
N SER A 152 -6.51 15.95 1.95
CA SER A 152 -6.02 14.66 1.45
C SER A 152 -6.86 13.50 1.99
N ALA A 153 -7.16 13.47 3.29
CA ALA A 153 -8.00 12.46 3.90
C ALA A 153 -9.43 12.47 3.34
N TRP A 154 -10.03 13.65 3.14
CA TRP A 154 -11.35 13.77 2.54
C TRP A 154 -11.41 13.17 1.13
N VAL A 155 -10.42 13.48 0.29
CA VAL A 155 -10.30 12.90 -1.07
C VAL A 155 -10.13 11.39 -1.00
N VAL A 156 -9.25 10.89 -0.11
CA VAL A 156 -9.06 9.45 0.09
C VAL A 156 -10.36 8.79 0.53
N ASN A 157 -11.08 9.37 1.49
CA ASN A 157 -12.37 8.85 1.98
C ASN A 157 -13.41 8.79 0.87
N ALA A 158 -13.55 9.87 0.08
CA ALA A 158 -14.46 9.93 -1.05
C ALA A 158 -14.15 8.86 -2.11
N LEU A 159 -12.87 8.69 -2.46
CA LEU A 159 -12.43 7.67 -3.42
C LEU A 159 -12.57 6.25 -2.86
N THR A 160 -12.44 6.07 -1.53
CA THR A 160 -12.69 4.78 -0.86
C THR A 160 -14.16 4.39 -0.93
N ILE A 161 -15.05 5.32 -0.62
CA ILE A 161 -16.50 5.10 -0.77
C ILE A 161 -16.83 4.85 -2.24
N GLY A 162 -16.30 5.67 -3.14
CA GLY A 162 -16.52 5.56 -4.58
C GLY A 162 -16.11 4.21 -5.19
N LYS A 163 -15.14 3.49 -4.62
CA LYS A 163 -14.77 2.13 -5.04
C LYS A 163 -15.53 1.04 -4.29
N LEU A 164 -15.80 1.23 -2.98
CA LEU A 164 -16.47 0.23 -2.17
C LEU A 164 -17.96 0.12 -2.50
N VAL A 165 -18.63 1.22 -2.84
CA VAL A 165 -20.05 1.19 -3.22
C VAL A 165 -20.31 0.32 -4.46
N PRO A 166 -19.60 0.46 -5.59
CA PRO A 166 -19.71 -0.45 -6.73
C PRO A 166 -19.42 -1.91 -6.35
N LEU A 167 -18.38 -2.17 -5.56
CA LEU A 167 -18.04 -3.53 -5.13
C LEU A 167 -19.10 -4.13 -4.21
N ALA A 168 -19.62 -3.34 -3.27
CA ALA A 168 -20.72 -3.79 -2.40
C ALA A 168 -21.98 -4.08 -3.20
N LEU A 169 -22.35 -3.22 -4.15
CA LEU A 169 -23.49 -3.45 -5.04
C LEU A 169 -23.31 -4.74 -5.85
N PHE A 170 -22.13 -4.94 -6.44
CA PHE A 170 -21.78 -6.16 -7.16
C PHE A 170 -21.93 -7.41 -6.28
N ILE A 171 -21.42 -7.34 -5.02
CA ILE A 171 -21.50 -8.45 -4.08
C ILE A 171 -22.96 -8.72 -3.68
N ILE A 172 -23.69 -7.69 -3.22
CA ILE A 172 -25.05 -7.86 -2.68
C ILE A 172 -26.00 -8.40 -3.76
N VAL A 173 -25.99 -7.79 -4.94
CA VAL A 173 -26.85 -8.23 -6.05
C VAL A 173 -26.34 -9.56 -6.62
N GLY A 174 -25.02 -9.70 -6.76
CA GLY A 174 -24.42 -10.89 -7.33
C GLY A 174 -24.64 -12.16 -6.49
N LEU A 175 -24.64 -12.07 -5.17
CA LEU A 175 -24.92 -13.21 -4.28
C LEU A 175 -26.30 -13.83 -4.52
N THR A 176 -27.28 -13.07 -5.01
CA THR A 176 -28.62 -13.61 -5.37
C THR A 176 -28.62 -14.39 -6.69
N ALA A 177 -27.57 -14.22 -7.50
CA ALA A 177 -27.45 -14.83 -8.84
C ALA A 177 -26.35 -15.92 -8.91
N VAL A 178 -25.72 -16.25 -7.78
CA VAL A 178 -24.64 -17.25 -7.72
C VAL A 178 -25.16 -18.63 -8.02
N ASP A 179 -24.60 -19.27 -9.04
CA ASP A 179 -24.74 -20.71 -9.24
C ASP A 179 -23.85 -21.48 -8.25
N VAL A 180 -24.48 -22.12 -7.27
CA VAL A 180 -23.78 -22.92 -6.25
C VAL A 180 -23.01 -24.08 -6.87
N GLY A 181 -23.46 -24.60 -8.01
CA GLY A 181 -22.79 -25.67 -8.75
C GLY A 181 -21.38 -25.24 -9.23
N ALA A 182 -21.22 -23.98 -9.63
CA ALA A 182 -19.93 -23.43 -10.05
C ALA A 182 -18.90 -23.30 -8.89
N LEU A 183 -19.36 -23.36 -7.66
CA LEU A 183 -18.50 -23.32 -6.45
C LEU A 183 -18.06 -24.72 -5.99
N HIS A 184 -18.47 -25.77 -6.69
CA HIS A 184 -18.08 -27.13 -6.32
C HIS A 184 -16.58 -27.34 -6.52
N THR A 185 -15.88 -27.56 -5.40
CA THR A 185 -14.45 -27.83 -5.43
C THR A 185 -14.18 -29.25 -5.89
N GLY A 186 -13.46 -29.37 -7.00
CA GLY A 186 -12.90 -30.65 -7.42
C GLY A 186 -11.71 -31.08 -6.52
N PRO A 187 -10.87 -32.00 -6.99
CA PRO A 187 -9.65 -32.39 -6.31
C PRO A 187 -8.80 -31.17 -5.95
N MET A 188 -8.06 -31.29 -4.85
CA MET A 188 -7.16 -30.20 -4.39
C MET A 188 -6.10 -29.91 -5.46
N PRO A 189 -5.90 -28.64 -5.85
CA PRO A 189 -4.88 -28.26 -6.82
C PRO A 189 -3.47 -28.67 -6.36
N PRO A 190 -2.52 -28.88 -7.29
CA PRO A 190 -1.13 -29.12 -6.96
C PRO A 190 -0.58 -28.01 -6.05
N ILE A 191 0.35 -28.38 -5.15
CA ILE A 191 0.96 -27.44 -4.20
C ILE A 191 1.64 -26.25 -4.90
N GLY A 192 2.17 -26.47 -6.10
CA GLY A 192 2.77 -25.41 -6.92
C GLY A 192 1.77 -24.35 -7.35
N ASP A 193 0.55 -24.75 -7.73
CA ASP A 193 -0.52 -23.84 -8.14
C ASP A 193 -1.12 -23.09 -6.95
N LEU A 194 -1.25 -23.78 -5.80
CA LEU A 194 -1.63 -23.14 -4.53
C LEU A 194 -0.62 -22.07 -4.13
N SER A 195 0.68 -22.40 -4.19
CA SER A 195 1.77 -21.47 -3.85
C SER A 195 1.79 -20.27 -4.80
N ARG A 196 1.65 -20.49 -6.12
CA ARG A 196 1.61 -19.44 -7.13
C ARG A 196 0.42 -18.49 -6.91
N SER A 197 -0.76 -19.04 -6.61
CA SER A 197 -1.96 -18.25 -6.32
C SER A 197 -1.83 -17.49 -5.00
N ALA A 198 -1.25 -18.11 -3.96
CA ALA A 198 -0.98 -17.45 -2.70
C ALA A 198 -0.01 -16.27 -2.87
N LEU A 199 1.05 -16.41 -3.66
CA LEU A 199 1.99 -15.33 -3.98
C LEU A 199 1.30 -14.16 -4.69
N LEU A 200 0.44 -14.45 -5.66
CA LEU A 200 -0.36 -13.44 -6.35
C LEU A 200 -1.27 -12.69 -5.38
N LEU A 201 -1.94 -13.42 -4.48
CA LEU A 201 -2.85 -12.86 -3.48
C LEU A 201 -2.12 -12.01 -2.43
N ILE A 202 -0.98 -12.47 -1.92
CA ILE A 202 -0.22 -11.71 -0.94
C ILE A 202 0.29 -10.39 -1.52
N PHE A 203 0.68 -10.38 -2.81
CA PHE A 203 0.98 -9.13 -3.51
C PHE A 203 -0.24 -8.20 -3.56
N ALA A 204 -1.43 -8.75 -3.82
CA ALA A 204 -2.68 -7.99 -3.87
C ALA A 204 -3.17 -7.48 -2.51
N PHE A 205 -2.93 -8.23 -1.45
CA PHE A 205 -3.20 -7.78 -0.08
C PHE A 205 -2.19 -6.74 0.41
N GLY A 206 -1.07 -6.54 -0.28
CA GLY A 206 -0.06 -5.53 0.09
C GLY A 206 -0.57 -4.11 -0.09
N GLY A 207 -0.06 -3.19 0.75
CA GLY A 207 -0.43 -1.77 0.75
C GLY A 207 -0.80 -1.23 2.13
N TYR A 208 -1.25 -2.07 3.06
CA TYR A 208 -1.60 -1.65 4.42
C TYR A 208 -0.42 -1.14 5.25
N GLU A 209 0.80 -1.45 4.85
CA GLU A 209 2.03 -0.94 5.48
C GLU A 209 2.20 0.58 5.40
N VAL A 210 1.34 1.26 4.63
CA VAL A 210 1.30 2.73 4.57
C VAL A 210 0.57 3.35 5.75
N ILE A 211 -0.33 2.59 6.41
CA ILE A 211 -1.20 3.10 7.49
C ILE A 211 -0.40 3.75 8.61
N PRO A 212 0.70 3.15 9.13
CA PRO A 212 1.48 3.75 10.20
C PRO A 212 2.38 4.91 9.75
N VAL A 213 2.51 5.19 8.45
CA VAL A 213 3.42 6.23 7.96
C VAL A 213 2.99 7.63 8.41
N PRO A 214 1.73 8.07 8.22
CA PRO A 214 1.25 9.36 8.69
C PRO A 214 0.80 9.35 10.16
N ALA A 215 1.32 8.44 11.01
CA ALA A 215 0.90 8.31 12.40
C ALA A 215 1.04 9.63 13.18
N GLY A 216 2.09 10.44 12.91
CA GLY A 216 2.28 11.75 13.52
C GLY A 216 1.19 12.79 13.19
N GLU A 217 0.39 12.54 12.14
CA GLU A 217 -0.79 13.35 11.76
C GLU A 217 -2.11 12.76 12.31
N SER A 218 -2.05 11.68 13.11
CA SER A 218 -3.20 11.07 13.79
C SER A 218 -3.42 11.66 15.18
N ARG A 219 -4.69 11.73 15.60
CA ARG A 219 -5.09 12.26 16.92
C ARG A 219 -4.63 11.38 18.08
N ASP A 220 -4.71 10.06 17.92
CA ASP A 220 -4.29 9.05 18.90
C ASP A 220 -3.65 7.87 18.15
N PRO A 221 -2.40 8.02 17.68
CA PRO A 221 -1.79 7.04 16.77
C PRO A 221 -1.61 5.66 17.40
N GLN A 222 -1.35 5.59 18.70
CA GLN A 222 -1.14 4.32 19.41
C GLN A 222 -2.37 3.42 19.42
N ARG A 223 -3.57 3.98 19.28
CA ARG A 223 -4.84 3.24 19.19
C ARG A 223 -5.40 3.22 17.77
N THR A 224 -5.28 4.33 17.04
CA THR A 224 -5.88 4.47 15.71
C THR A 224 -5.15 3.65 14.66
N VAL A 225 -3.82 3.56 14.71
CA VAL A 225 -3.03 2.78 13.73
C VAL A 225 -3.29 1.27 13.84
N PRO A 226 -3.23 0.63 15.04
CA PRO A 226 -3.59 -0.78 15.18
C PRO A 226 -5.02 -1.07 14.71
N PHE A 227 -5.98 -0.24 15.11
CA PHE A 227 -7.37 -0.36 14.67
C PHE A 227 -7.48 -0.34 13.14
N ALA A 228 -6.85 0.64 12.49
CA ALA A 228 -6.90 0.81 11.05
C ALA A 228 -6.26 -0.36 10.29
N LEU A 229 -5.14 -0.91 10.77
CA LEU A 229 -4.49 -2.08 10.20
C LEU A 229 -5.42 -3.30 10.21
N ILE A 230 -6.01 -3.62 11.38
CA ILE A 230 -6.89 -4.76 11.56
C ILE A 230 -8.16 -4.60 10.72
N MET A 231 -8.81 -3.44 10.81
CA MET A 231 -10.05 -3.16 10.06
C MET A 231 -9.83 -3.18 8.56
N THR A 232 -8.71 -2.64 8.08
CA THR A 232 -8.37 -2.68 6.66
C THR A 232 -8.29 -4.12 6.16
N ILE A 233 -7.50 -4.98 6.80
CA ILE A 233 -7.34 -6.37 6.36
C ILE A 233 -8.65 -7.14 6.50
N ALA A 234 -9.41 -6.94 7.58
CA ALA A 234 -10.71 -7.58 7.76
C ALA A 234 -11.69 -7.22 6.64
N ILE A 235 -11.88 -5.93 6.37
CA ILE A 235 -12.78 -5.44 5.33
C ILE A 235 -12.33 -5.94 3.96
N VAL A 236 -11.04 -5.81 3.64
CA VAL A 236 -10.50 -6.24 2.35
C VAL A 236 -10.66 -7.75 2.15
N THR A 237 -10.37 -8.56 3.18
CA THR A 237 -10.55 -10.02 3.11
C THR A 237 -12.00 -10.40 2.79
N ILE A 238 -12.96 -9.78 3.49
CA ILE A 238 -14.39 -10.02 3.26
C ILE A 238 -14.78 -9.61 1.84
N VAL A 239 -14.42 -8.39 1.43
CA VAL A 239 -14.79 -7.85 0.10
C VAL A 239 -14.19 -8.70 -1.02
N LEU A 240 -12.91 -9.05 -0.95
CA LEU A 240 -12.25 -9.84 -2.00
C LEU A 240 -12.76 -11.27 -2.06
N THR A 241 -13.01 -11.89 -0.90
CA THR A 241 -13.56 -13.26 -0.85
C THR A 241 -14.96 -13.30 -1.45
N LEU A 242 -15.84 -12.38 -1.06
CA LEU A 242 -17.20 -12.32 -1.59
C LEU A 242 -17.22 -11.95 -3.07
N ALA A 243 -16.37 -11.01 -3.51
CA ALA A 243 -16.25 -10.67 -4.93
C ALA A 243 -15.77 -11.86 -5.76
N GLN A 244 -14.84 -12.69 -5.23
CA GLN A 244 -14.37 -13.91 -5.89
C GLN A 244 -15.48 -14.96 -5.98
N ILE A 245 -16.27 -15.14 -4.92
CA ILE A 245 -17.43 -16.05 -4.90
C ILE A 245 -18.44 -15.63 -5.97
N VAL A 246 -18.81 -14.36 -6.01
CA VAL A 246 -19.78 -13.84 -6.98
C VAL A 246 -19.24 -13.98 -8.40
N ALA A 247 -18.01 -13.55 -8.68
CA ALA A 247 -17.43 -13.66 -10.02
C ALA A 247 -17.37 -15.10 -10.51
N LEU A 248 -16.99 -16.04 -9.64
CA LEU A 248 -16.89 -17.46 -9.97
C LEU A 248 -18.29 -18.10 -10.22
N GLY A 249 -19.27 -17.75 -9.38
CA GLY A 249 -20.62 -18.32 -9.45
C GLY A 249 -21.52 -17.67 -10.50
N THR A 250 -21.12 -16.54 -11.12
CA THR A 250 -22.00 -15.82 -12.06
C THR A 250 -21.44 -15.69 -13.47
N LEU A 251 -20.11 -15.81 -13.65
CA LEU A 251 -19.49 -15.66 -14.97
C LEU A 251 -18.94 -16.99 -15.49
N PRO A 252 -19.66 -17.67 -16.39
CA PRO A 252 -19.11 -18.82 -17.12
C PRO A 252 -17.86 -18.39 -17.89
N GLY A 253 -16.77 -19.17 -17.77
CA GLY A 253 -15.49 -18.82 -18.42
C GLY A 253 -14.71 -17.69 -17.77
N LEU A 254 -14.92 -17.43 -16.48
CA LEU A 254 -14.21 -16.39 -15.70
C LEU A 254 -12.70 -16.39 -15.94
N ALA A 255 -12.07 -17.55 -16.03
CA ALA A 255 -10.62 -17.71 -16.23
C ALA A 255 -10.07 -17.04 -17.49
N SER A 256 -10.87 -16.82 -18.52
CA SER A 256 -10.48 -16.19 -19.79
C SER A 256 -10.84 -14.70 -19.88
N SER A 257 -11.57 -14.17 -18.90
CA SER A 257 -12.00 -12.77 -18.91
C SER A 257 -10.83 -11.81 -18.69
N LYS A 258 -10.80 -10.71 -19.44
CA LYS A 258 -9.85 -9.59 -19.28
C LYS A 258 -10.36 -8.55 -18.27
N THR A 259 -11.69 -8.48 -18.06
CA THR A 259 -12.36 -7.52 -17.18
C THR A 259 -13.37 -8.25 -16.26
N PRO A 260 -12.90 -9.24 -15.43
CA PRO A 260 -13.76 -10.25 -14.81
C PRO A 260 -14.89 -9.69 -13.96
N LEU A 261 -14.64 -8.64 -13.15
CA LEU A 261 -15.70 -8.04 -12.34
C LEU A 261 -16.72 -7.25 -13.19
N ALA A 262 -16.25 -6.57 -14.25
CA ALA A 262 -17.15 -5.85 -15.15
C ALA A 262 -18.00 -6.83 -15.99
N ASP A 263 -17.40 -7.92 -16.49
CA ASP A 263 -18.07 -8.94 -17.25
C ASP A 263 -19.11 -9.70 -16.39
N ALA A 264 -18.72 -10.11 -15.17
CA ALA A 264 -19.66 -10.71 -14.22
C ALA A 264 -20.80 -9.74 -13.86
N SER A 265 -20.49 -8.45 -13.68
CA SER A 265 -21.50 -7.44 -13.41
C SER A 265 -22.44 -7.21 -14.60
N ALA A 266 -21.94 -7.34 -15.84
CA ALA A 266 -22.77 -7.29 -17.04
C ALA A 266 -23.79 -8.46 -17.08
N VAL A 267 -23.39 -9.65 -16.65
CA VAL A 267 -24.28 -10.81 -16.54
C VAL A 267 -25.38 -10.57 -15.50
N ILE A 268 -25.03 -9.97 -14.35
CA ILE A 268 -25.95 -9.78 -13.22
C ILE A 268 -26.87 -8.57 -13.41
N MET A 269 -26.33 -7.45 -13.87
CA MET A 269 -26.99 -6.12 -13.87
C MET A 269 -27.01 -5.47 -15.26
N GLY A 270 -26.60 -6.19 -16.31
CA GLY A 270 -26.52 -5.63 -17.67
C GLY A 270 -25.41 -4.60 -17.84
N ALA A 271 -25.49 -3.81 -18.91
CA ALA A 271 -24.48 -2.81 -19.26
C ALA A 271 -24.26 -1.75 -18.18
N SER A 272 -25.31 -1.40 -17.42
CA SER A 272 -25.21 -0.45 -16.30
C SER A 272 -24.33 -0.98 -15.18
N GLY A 273 -24.40 -2.27 -14.87
CA GLY A 273 -23.56 -2.92 -13.89
C GLY A 273 -22.07 -2.88 -14.30
N ALA A 274 -21.78 -3.23 -15.56
CA ALA A 274 -20.43 -3.15 -16.10
C ALA A 274 -19.85 -1.71 -16.01
N ALA A 275 -20.67 -0.70 -16.36
CA ALA A 275 -20.26 0.70 -16.28
C ALA A 275 -19.94 1.14 -14.84
N VAL A 276 -20.77 0.75 -13.87
CA VAL A 276 -20.59 1.05 -12.44
C VAL A 276 -19.30 0.43 -11.90
N ILE A 277 -19.02 -0.85 -12.23
CA ILE A 277 -17.77 -1.52 -11.81
C ILE A 277 -16.56 -0.89 -12.48
N THR A 278 -16.64 -0.55 -13.76
CA THR A 278 -15.54 0.12 -14.48
C THR A 278 -15.23 1.49 -13.86
N LEU A 279 -16.26 2.28 -13.53
CA LEU A 279 -16.08 3.54 -12.78
C LEU A 279 -15.41 3.30 -11.43
N GLY A 280 -15.84 2.27 -10.70
CA GLY A 280 -15.22 1.85 -9.44
C GLY A 280 -13.73 1.54 -9.58
N ALA A 281 -13.32 0.88 -10.67
CA ALA A 281 -11.91 0.58 -10.96
C ALA A 281 -11.09 1.86 -11.22
N VAL A 282 -11.63 2.83 -11.96
CA VAL A 282 -10.99 4.15 -12.20
C VAL A 282 -10.81 4.90 -10.88
N LEU A 283 -11.88 5.01 -10.07
CA LEU A 283 -11.83 5.67 -8.76
C LEU A 283 -10.84 4.95 -7.81
N SER A 284 -10.78 3.62 -7.89
CA SER A 284 -9.81 2.81 -7.15
C SER A 284 -8.37 3.17 -7.50
N THR A 285 -8.08 3.30 -8.79
CA THR A 285 -6.74 3.64 -9.27
C THR A 285 -6.34 5.06 -8.86
N LEU A 286 -7.27 6.03 -8.95
CA LEU A 286 -7.03 7.40 -8.46
C LEU A 286 -6.78 7.43 -6.96
N GLY A 287 -7.57 6.71 -6.16
CA GLY A 287 -7.39 6.64 -4.71
C GLY A 287 -6.05 6.03 -4.32
N ASN A 288 -5.63 4.97 -5.03
CA ASN A 288 -4.32 4.38 -4.80
C ASN A 288 -3.19 5.38 -5.08
N ASN A 289 -3.24 6.13 -6.19
CA ASN A 289 -2.27 7.19 -6.51
C ASN A 289 -2.22 8.27 -5.40
N MET A 290 -3.37 8.70 -4.86
CA MET A 290 -3.43 9.70 -3.78
C MET A 290 -2.75 9.17 -2.50
N GLY A 291 -2.99 7.92 -2.13
CA GLY A 291 -2.34 7.30 -0.98
C GLY A 291 -0.83 7.11 -1.16
N GLN A 292 -0.35 6.83 -2.38
CA GLN A 292 1.09 6.79 -2.69
C GLN A 292 1.72 8.18 -2.51
N ALA A 293 1.06 9.24 -3.02
CA ALA A 293 1.51 10.63 -2.87
C ALA A 293 1.62 11.04 -1.40
N LEU A 294 0.61 10.69 -0.61
CA LEU A 294 0.54 11.01 0.81
C LEU A 294 1.62 10.27 1.60
N SER A 295 1.69 8.95 1.51
CA SER A 295 2.63 8.16 2.30
C SER A 295 4.08 8.33 1.84
N GLY A 296 4.33 8.52 0.54
CA GLY A 296 5.67 8.75 0.01
C GLY A 296 6.32 10.01 0.57
N SER A 297 5.60 11.12 0.55
CA SER A 297 6.10 12.39 1.10
C SER A 297 6.37 12.33 2.60
N ARG A 298 5.55 11.60 3.38
CA ARG A 298 5.76 11.41 4.83
C ARG A 298 6.92 10.47 5.14
N SER A 299 7.18 9.48 4.29
CA SER A 299 8.38 8.62 4.43
C SER A 299 9.67 9.43 4.24
N LEU A 300 9.73 10.31 3.24
CA LEU A 300 10.87 11.19 3.02
C LEU A 300 11.04 12.21 4.15
N PHE A 301 9.93 12.81 4.61
CA PHE A 301 9.90 13.70 5.75
C PHE A 301 10.46 13.04 7.01
N ALA A 302 10.05 11.81 7.32
CA ALA A 302 10.51 11.09 8.50
C ALA A 302 12.03 10.83 8.49
N LEU A 303 12.60 10.49 7.33
CA LEU A 303 14.05 10.35 7.16
C LEU A 303 14.78 11.67 7.43
N ALA A 304 14.22 12.79 6.95
CA ALA A 304 14.80 14.11 7.12
C ALA A 304 14.66 14.65 8.55
N GLU A 305 13.52 14.43 9.19
CA GLU A 305 13.26 14.80 10.58
C GLU A 305 14.25 14.13 11.54
N ASN A 306 14.64 12.90 11.22
CA ASN A 306 15.63 12.14 11.99
C ASN A 306 17.09 12.36 11.53
N GLY A 307 17.34 13.26 10.58
CA GLY A 307 18.69 13.65 10.14
C GLY A 307 19.38 12.63 9.22
N ASP A 308 18.61 11.75 8.57
CA ASP A 308 19.14 10.71 7.67
C ASP A 308 19.22 11.19 6.21
N VAL A 309 18.48 12.25 5.86
CA VAL A 309 18.57 12.96 4.57
C VAL A 309 18.55 14.47 4.81
N PRO A 310 18.79 15.34 3.79
CA PRO A 310 18.85 16.79 3.97
C PRO A 310 17.63 17.36 4.70
N ARG A 311 17.88 18.21 5.70
CA ARG A 311 16.85 18.81 6.58
C ARG A 311 15.78 19.62 5.84
N VAL A 312 16.05 20.07 4.61
CA VAL A 312 15.06 20.79 3.80
C VAL A 312 13.77 19.97 3.59
N PHE A 313 13.89 18.64 3.54
CA PHE A 313 12.74 17.74 3.44
C PHE A 313 11.92 17.61 4.73
N ALA A 314 12.46 18.03 5.87
CA ALA A 314 11.75 18.10 7.14
C ALA A 314 11.03 19.45 7.35
N SER A 315 11.10 20.38 6.38
CA SER A 315 10.44 21.67 6.48
C SER A 315 8.92 21.50 6.38
N VAL A 316 8.20 22.06 7.35
CA VAL A 316 6.73 22.10 7.41
C VAL A 316 6.25 23.49 7.08
N SER A 317 5.32 23.63 6.15
CA SER A 317 4.71 24.91 5.81
C SER A 317 3.87 25.45 6.97
N PRO A 318 4.11 26.69 7.46
CA PRO A 318 3.30 27.26 8.54
C PRO A 318 1.81 27.42 8.19
N GLY A 319 1.50 27.73 6.91
CA GLY A 319 0.13 27.93 6.46
C GLY A 319 -0.65 26.63 6.33
N PHE A 320 -0.03 25.60 5.73
CA PHE A 320 -0.72 24.35 5.40
C PHE A 320 -0.51 23.24 6.46
N GLY A 321 0.58 23.32 7.26
CA GLY A 321 0.95 22.26 8.20
C GLY A 321 1.37 20.96 7.52
N THR A 322 1.96 21.05 6.32
CA THR A 322 2.36 19.92 5.48
C THR A 322 3.83 20.05 5.04
N PRO A 323 4.53 18.93 4.75
CA PRO A 323 5.92 18.93 4.33
C PRO A 323 6.03 19.20 2.81
N VAL A 324 5.80 20.45 2.39
CA VAL A 324 5.67 20.84 0.97
C VAL A 324 6.86 20.40 0.13
N VAL A 325 8.09 20.57 0.62
CA VAL A 325 9.31 20.20 -0.12
C VAL A 325 9.35 18.70 -0.38
N SER A 326 9.04 17.89 0.63
CA SER A 326 8.95 16.43 0.50
C SER A 326 7.83 15.99 -0.45
N ILE A 327 6.70 16.70 -0.46
CA ILE A 327 5.58 16.44 -1.38
C ILE A 327 6.01 16.68 -2.81
N LEU A 328 6.55 17.87 -3.11
CA LEU A 328 6.94 18.26 -4.46
C LEU A 328 8.09 17.40 -5.00
N PHE A 329 9.08 17.09 -4.17
CA PHE A 329 10.19 16.22 -4.56
C PHE A 329 9.72 14.79 -4.87
N THR A 330 8.87 14.21 -4.02
CA THR A 330 8.30 12.88 -4.24
C THR A 330 7.47 12.85 -5.53
N ALA A 331 6.67 13.90 -5.79
CA ALA A 331 5.90 14.03 -7.02
C ALA A 331 6.79 14.14 -8.27
N ALA A 332 7.86 14.95 -8.21
CA ALA A 332 8.81 15.12 -9.32
C ALA A 332 9.53 13.81 -9.66
N VAL A 333 10.02 13.08 -8.65
CA VAL A 333 10.67 11.78 -8.86
C VAL A 333 9.67 10.76 -9.43
N SER A 334 8.43 10.73 -8.92
CA SER A 334 7.39 9.85 -9.46
C SER A 334 7.03 10.19 -10.91
N LEU A 335 7.01 11.47 -11.28
CA LEU A 335 6.78 11.91 -12.65
C LEU A 335 7.91 11.45 -13.58
N VAL A 336 9.17 11.63 -13.20
CA VAL A 336 10.34 11.16 -13.96
C VAL A 336 10.24 9.64 -14.17
N LEU A 337 9.99 8.89 -13.11
CA LEU A 337 9.83 7.43 -13.21
C LEU A 337 8.62 7.03 -14.07
N ALA A 338 7.51 7.75 -14.00
CA ALA A 338 6.31 7.48 -14.81
C ALA A 338 6.53 7.71 -16.30
N THR A 339 7.39 8.69 -16.66
CA THR A 339 7.69 9.02 -18.06
C THR A 339 8.78 8.14 -18.65
N THR A 340 9.74 7.67 -17.84
CA THR A 340 10.95 6.93 -18.29
C THR A 340 10.91 5.44 -17.99
N GLY A 341 10.19 5.03 -16.93
CA GLY A 341 10.15 3.63 -16.47
C GLY A 341 9.04 2.82 -17.15
N SER A 342 9.23 1.50 -17.21
CA SER A 342 8.18 0.58 -17.60
C SER A 342 7.29 0.21 -16.39
N PHE A 343 5.99 0.00 -16.63
CA PHE A 343 5.05 -0.47 -15.59
C PHE A 343 5.58 -1.73 -14.87
N VAL A 344 6.03 -2.72 -15.65
CA VAL A 344 6.49 -4.02 -15.11
C VAL A 344 7.73 -3.85 -14.24
N GLY A 345 8.72 -3.06 -14.70
CA GLY A 345 9.95 -2.83 -13.95
C GLY A 345 9.72 -2.10 -12.63
N LEU A 346 8.89 -1.05 -12.65
CA LEU A 346 8.53 -0.27 -11.46
C LEU A 346 7.74 -1.09 -10.45
N ALA A 347 6.75 -1.87 -10.91
CA ALA A 347 5.98 -2.77 -10.06
C ALA A 347 6.86 -3.85 -9.42
N ALA A 348 7.78 -4.44 -10.21
CA ALA A 348 8.72 -5.44 -9.73
C ALA A 348 9.64 -4.90 -8.61
N ALA A 349 10.21 -3.71 -8.82
CA ALA A 349 11.07 -3.07 -7.83
C ALA A 349 10.31 -2.76 -6.53
N SER A 350 9.07 -2.26 -6.63
CA SER A 350 8.26 -1.94 -5.46
C SER A 350 7.88 -3.17 -4.62
N ALA A 351 7.69 -4.32 -5.27
CA ALA A 351 7.28 -5.56 -4.59
C ALA A 351 8.35 -6.08 -3.61
N VAL A 352 9.60 -6.19 -4.05
CA VAL A 352 10.71 -6.64 -3.18
C VAL A 352 10.99 -5.64 -2.07
N SER A 353 10.97 -4.33 -2.39
CA SER A 353 11.15 -3.27 -1.40
C SER A 353 10.13 -3.37 -0.26
N ARG A 354 8.88 -3.68 -0.58
CA ARG A 354 7.80 -3.88 0.40
C ARG A 354 8.07 -5.06 1.33
N LEU A 355 8.56 -6.17 0.80
CA LEU A 355 8.88 -7.37 1.59
C LEU A 355 10.00 -7.12 2.60
N VAL A 356 11.02 -6.34 2.23
CA VAL A 356 12.07 -5.90 3.16
C VAL A 356 11.45 -5.13 4.34
N VAL A 357 10.51 -4.22 4.06
CA VAL A 357 9.79 -3.47 5.10
C VAL A 357 8.98 -4.41 6.01
N TYR A 358 8.33 -5.44 5.47
CA TYR A 358 7.55 -6.41 6.25
C TYR A 358 8.44 -7.21 7.20
N VAL A 359 9.53 -7.80 6.69
CA VAL A 359 10.46 -8.59 7.49
C VAL A 359 11.08 -7.73 8.60
N ALA A 360 11.55 -6.54 8.26
CA ALA A 360 12.18 -5.64 9.23
C ALA A 360 11.19 -5.20 10.33
N THR A 361 9.94 -4.87 9.98
CA THR A 361 8.92 -4.47 10.95
C THR A 361 8.55 -5.63 11.87
N CYS A 362 8.34 -6.83 11.34
CA CYS A 362 8.03 -8.01 12.15
C CYS A 362 9.22 -8.40 13.06
N ALA A 363 10.46 -8.29 12.56
CA ALA A 363 11.64 -8.50 13.37
C ALA A 363 11.79 -7.45 14.48
N ALA A 364 11.46 -6.17 14.20
CA ALA A 364 11.42 -5.11 15.21
C ALA A 364 10.38 -5.42 16.30
N ALA A 365 9.18 -5.91 15.92
CA ALA A 365 8.16 -6.32 16.89
C ALA A 365 8.67 -7.40 17.85
N VAL A 366 9.38 -8.43 17.36
CA VAL A 366 9.99 -9.47 18.20
C VAL A 366 11.05 -8.87 19.12
N ARG A 367 11.95 -8.04 18.58
CA ARG A 367 13.08 -7.49 19.32
C ARG A 367 12.65 -6.50 20.42
N LEU A 368 11.68 -5.64 20.14
CA LEU A 368 11.17 -4.63 21.09
C LEU A 368 10.34 -5.21 22.24
N ARG A 369 10.04 -6.50 22.24
CA ARG A 369 9.48 -7.22 23.39
C ARG A 369 10.52 -7.52 24.48
N ASN A 370 11.81 -7.43 24.16
CA ASN A 370 12.87 -7.69 25.14
C ASN A 370 12.84 -6.60 26.23
N PRO A 371 12.88 -6.98 27.53
CA PRO A 371 12.82 -6.04 28.66
C PRO A 371 13.89 -4.94 28.64
N ARG A 372 15.02 -5.13 27.95
CA ARG A 372 16.06 -4.11 27.81
C ARG A 372 15.59 -2.82 27.14
N PHE A 373 14.52 -2.89 26.34
CA PHE A 373 13.92 -1.72 25.70
C PHE A 373 12.83 -1.06 26.56
N ALA A 374 12.54 -1.62 27.75
CA ALA A 374 11.64 -0.98 28.71
C ALA A 374 12.26 0.33 29.19
N GLY A 375 11.59 1.45 28.92
CA GLY A 375 12.10 2.80 29.21
C GLY A 375 12.67 3.53 28.00
N GLU A 376 13.09 2.83 26.92
CA GLU A 376 13.50 3.46 25.65
C GLU A 376 12.31 3.63 24.70
N VAL A 377 11.35 2.69 24.74
CA VAL A 377 10.16 2.68 23.92
C VAL A 377 8.93 2.51 24.80
N ALA A 378 7.85 3.21 24.48
CA ALA A 378 6.60 3.10 25.22
C ALA A 378 6.10 1.64 25.32
N PRO A 379 5.42 1.25 26.41
CA PRO A 379 4.78 -0.05 26.48
C PRO A 379 3.75 -0.23 25.36
N PRO A 380 3.50 -1.46 24.88
CA PRO A 380 2.55 -1.66 23.81
C PRO A 380 1.13 -1.35 24.29
N GLY A 381 0.39 -0.54 23.53
CA GLY A 381 -1.04 -0.30 23.74
C GLY A 381 -1.89 -1.49 23.28
N MET A 382 -1.32 -2.37 22.45
CA MET A 382 -1.91 -3.62 21.97
C MET A 382 -0.85 -4.71 22.00
N THR A 383 -1.17 -5.89 22.51
CA THR A 383 -0.31 -7.08 22.48
C THR A 383 -0.97 -8.19 21.68
N VAL A 384 -0.20 -8.81 20.80
CA VAL A 384 -0.68 -9.96 20.03
C VAL A 384 -0.58 -11.21 20.89
N PRO A 385 -1.62 -12.07 20.89
CA PRO A 385 -1.61 -13.31 21.67
C PRO A 385 -0.49 -14.27 21.23
N LEU A 386 -0.23 -15.31 21.99
CA LEU A 386 0.80 -16.33 21.75
C LEU A 386 2.25 -15.78 21.73
N GLY A 387 2.49 -14.61 22.30
CA GLY A 387 3.84 -14.05 22.44
C GLY A 387 4.52 -13.83 21.07
N PRO A 388 5.77 -14.31 20.88
CA PRO A 388 6.53 -14.09 19.65
C PRO A 388 6.10 -14.98 18.48
N VAL A 389 5.19 -15.96 18.70
CA VAL A 389 4.81 -16.93 17.66
C VAL A 389 4.20 -16.25 16.44
N ILE A 390 3.24 -15.34 16.63
CA ILE A 390 2.59 -14.62 15.52
C ILE A 390 3.59 -13.74 14.74
N PRO A 391 4.43 -12.89 15.38
CA PRO A 391 5.48 -12.18 14.67
C PRO A 391 6.47 -13.06 13.90
N ILE A 392 6.85 -14.22 14.46
CA ILE A 392 7.73 -15.18 13.77
C ILE A 392 7.02 -15.78 12.55
N LEU A 393 5.76 -16.21 12.68
CA LEU A 393 4.97 -16.68 11.55
C LEU A 393 4.83 -15.59 10.48
N ALA A 394 4.63 -14.33 10.87
CA ALA A 394 4.57 -13.21 9.95
C ALA A 394 5.90 -13.03 9.17
N ILE A 395 7.05 -13.19 9.82
CA ILE A 395 8.36 -13.19 9.16
C ILE A 395 8.46 -14.36 8.16
N LEU A 396 8.09 -15.58 8.58
CA LEU A 396 8.14 -16.75 7.70
C LEU A 396 7.26 -16.60 6.47
N ILE A 397 6.06 -16.05 6.63
CA ILE A 397 5.15 -15.71 5.52
C ILE A 397 5.82 -14.70 4.58
N ALA A 398 6.37 -13.60 5.10
CA ALA A 398 7.03 -12.58 4.29
C ALA A 398 8.26 -13.14 3.54
N LEU A 399 9.04 -14.01 4.18
CA LEU A 399 10.19 -14.69 3.54
C LEU A 399 9.74 -15.72 2.48
N ALA A 400 8.66 -16.47 2.73
CA ALA A 400 8.09 -17.38 1.75
C ALA A 400 7.64 -16.64 0.49
N ILE A 401 7.03 -15.46 0.66
CA ILE A 401 6.69 -14.58 -0.46
C ILE A 401 7.94 -14.13 -1.22
N LEU A 402 8.97 -13.71 -0.49
CA LEU A 402 10.23 -13.27 -1.09
C LEU A 402 10.90 -14.41 -1.88
N GLY A 403 10.80 -15.64 -1.40
CA GLY A 403 11.30 -16.85 -2.09
C GLY A 403 10.58 -17.12 -3.42
N GLY A 404 9.34 -16.64 -3.59
CA GLY A 404 8.59 -16.71 -4.85
C GLY A 404 8.86 -15.56 -5.82
N ALA A 405 9.67 -14.57 -5.44
CA ALA A 405 9.99 -13.44 -6.31
C ALA A 405 10.88 -13.88 -7.48
N THR A 406 10.62 -13.31 -8.65
CA THR A 406 11.43 -13.59 -9.85
C THR A 406 12.84 -13.03 -9.72
N PRO A 407 13.84 -13.62 -10.42
CA PRO A 407 15.21 -13.08 -10.42
C PRO A 407 15.29 -11.61 -10.82
N GLN A 408 14.38 -11.15 -11.69
CA GLN A 408 14.31 -9.75 -12.08
C GLN A 408 13.86 -8.86 -10.92
N GLN A 409 12.85 -9.29 -10.15
CA GLN A 409 12.36 -8.58 -8.97
C GLN A 409 13.44 -8.51 -7.88
N LEU A 410 14.14 -9.64 -7.63
CA LEU A 410 15.22 -9.69 -6.64
C LEU A 410 16.39 -8.77 -7.02
N ARG A 411 16.79 -8.74 -8.31
CA ARG A 411 17.82 -7.80 -8.79
C ARG A 411 17.41 -6.35 -8.61
N ALA A 412 16.15 -5.99 -8.99
CA ALA A 412 15.64 -4.64 -8.83
C ALA A 412 15.63 -4.20 -7.36
N GLY A 413 15.17 -5.07 -6.45
CA GLY A 413 15.23 -4.82 -5.01
C GLY A 413 16.65 -4.71 -4.46
N GLY A 414 17.56 -5.57 -4.94
CA GLY A 414 18.99 -5.53 -4.57
C GLY A 414 19.67 -4.22 -5.00
N TYR A 415 19.39 -3.72 -6.21
CA TYR A 415 19.89 -2.42 -6.65
C TYR A 415 19.30 -1.27 -5.82
N ALA A 416 18.03 -1.35 -5.44
CA ALA A 416 17.42 -0.34 -4.57
C ALA A 416 18.07 -0.31 -3.17
N LEU A 417 18.37 -1.48 -2.57
CA LEU A 417 19.10 -1.57 -1.30
C LEU A 417 20.53 -1.05 -1.46
N ALA A 418 21.26 -1.45 -2.49
CA ALA A 418 22.63 -0.97 -2.74
C ALA A 418 22.66 0.56 -2.90
N ALA A 419 21.67 1.14 -3.60
CA ALA A 419 21.52 2.58 -3.71
C ALA A 419 21.26 3.23 -2.35
N GLY A 420 20.43 2.62 -1.49
CA GLY A 420 20.20 3.06 -0.12
C GLY A 420 21.49 3.07 0.70
N ALA A 421 22.26 1.98 0.67
CA ALA A 421 23.54 1.90 1.39
C ALA A 421 24.55 2.97 0.93
N VAL A 422 24.65 3.22 -0.37
CA VAL A 422 25.50 4.29 -0.92
C VAL A 422 25.04 5.68 -0.45
N LEU A 423 23.72 5.93 -0.51
CA LEU A 423 23.16 7.22 -0.03
C LEU A 423 23.39 7.40 1.47
N PHE A 424 23.26 6.34 2.27
CA PHE A 424 23.56 6.40 3.69
C PHE A 424 25.03 6.76 3.96
N LEU A 425 25.96 6.11 3.27
CA LEU A 425 27.40 6.41 3.41
C LEU A 425 27.71 7.87 3.05
N ILE A 426 27.08 8.39 1.99
CA ILE A 426 27.21 9.80 1.61
C ILE A 426 26.60 10.73 2.68
N ALA A 427 25.45 10.36 3.24
CA ALA A 427 24.77 11.17 4.25
C ALA A 427 25.51 11.20 5.61
N VAL A 428 26.21 10.11 5.96
CA VAL A 428 26.96 9.97 7.21
C VAL A 428 28.42 10.43 7.08
N ALA A 429 28.93 10.62 5.84
CA ALA A 429 30.28 11.05 5.59
C ALA A 429 30.62 12.39 6.31
N PRO A 430 31.83 12.57 6.85
CA PRO A 430 32.19 13.65 7.76
C PRO A 430 32.31 15.07 7.16
N TRP A 431 31.85 15.28 5.95
CA TRP A 431 31.86 16.59 5.26
C TRP A 431 30.86 17.61 5.86
N ARG A 432 30.09 17.26 6.86
CA ARG A 432 29.07 18.14 7.48
C ARG A 432 29.48 18.79 8.78
N THR A 433 30.81 18.83 9.08
CA THR A 433 31.39 19.68 10.11
C THR A 433 32.11 20.85 9.43
N VAL A 434 31.38 21.78 8.84
CA VAL A 434 31.80 23.19 8.62
C VAL A 434 30.56 24.05 8.83
#